data_73e403b9cbb62116dd062dd2c3fcf539
#
_entry.id   73e403b9cbb62116dd062dd2c3fcf539
#
_cell.length_a   1.000
_cell.length_b   1.000
_cell.length_c   1.000
_cell.angle_alpha   90.00
_cell.angle_beta   90.00
_cell.angle_gamma   90.00
#
_symmetry.space_group_name_H-M   'P 1'
#
loop_
_entity.id
_entity.type
_entity.pdbx_description
1 polymer ?
#
loop_
_entity_poly.entity_id
_entity_poly.type
_entity_poly.pdbx_seq_one_letter_code
_entity_poly.pdbx_strand_id
1 'polypeptide(L)'
;MGVEQSRAEGFDGFVAARWSALFHLSRLLVGGDRHRAEDLLQDAMVKLWFVWPRIAEEAPEAYVRKVLVRAAARSARRRWWGERPVEQLPDLPGTGDVSAAVVERSRLEAALAQLPARQRAAVVLRYYQDLSERQVAEVLGCPVGTARSHASRGVARLRRLLSDVIEPVG
;
A
#
# COMPACT_ATOMS: atom_id res chain seq x y z
N MET A 1 21.33 -29.89 3.91
CA MET A 1 20.77 -29.51 2.57
C MET A 1 19.23 -29.50 2.56
N GLY A 2 18.54 -30.46 3.14
CA GLY A 2 17.06 -30.53 3.07
C GLY A 2 16.29 -29.38 3.75
N VAL A 3 16.76 -28.86 4.88
CA VAL A 3 16.05 -27.80 5.63
C VAL A 3 16.09 -26.45 4.91
N GLU A 4 17.22 -26.12 4.30
CA GLU A 4 17.39 -24.86 3.59
C GLU A 4 16.64 -24.84 2.26
N GLN A 5 16.58 -25.99 1.60
CA GLN A 5 15.80 -26.18 0.38
C GLN A 5 14.29 -26.11 0.67
N SER A 6 13.81 -26.77 1.71
CA SER A 6 12.41 -26.69 2.15
C SER A 6 12.01 -25.26 2.57
N ARG A 7 12.93 -24.51 3.18
CA ARG A 7 12.74 -23.10 3.53
C ARG A 7 12.57 -22.24 2.28
N ALA A 8 13.43 -22.44 1.28
CA ALA A 8 13.36 -21.68 0.03
C ALA A 8 12.06 -21.97 -0.73
N GLU A 9 11.70 -23.26 -0.84
CA GLU A 9 10.45 -23.68 -1.51
C GLU A 9 9.21 -23.11 -0.84
N GLY A 10 9.15 -23.08 0.49
CA GLY A 10 8.04 -22.49 1.24
C GLY A 10 7.95 -20.98 1.04
N PHE A 11 9.09 -20.28 1.06
CA PHE A 11 9.16 -18.85 0.78
C PHE A 11 8.73 -18.52 -0.65
N ASP A 12 9.27 -19.23 -1.65
CA ASP A 12 8.92 -19.02 -3.05
C ASP A 12 7.44 -19.28 -3.32
N GLY A 13 6.87 -20.32 -2.69
CA GLY A 13 5.44 -20.61 -2.74
C GLY A 13 4.59 -19.47 -2.17
N PHE A 14 4.99 -18.90 -1.03
CA PHE A 14 4.33 -17.74 -0.45
C PHE A 14 4.41 -16.51 -1.38
N VAL A 15 5.60 -16.21 -1.88
CA VAL A 15 5.82 -15.08 -2.79
C VAL A 15 4.96 -15.23 -4.05
N ALA A 16 4.99 -16.41 -4.69
CA ALA A 16 4.20 -16.68 -5.90
C ALA A 16 2.69 -16.49 -5.65
N ALA A 17 2.18 -16.98 -4.51
CA ALA A 17 0.77 -16.88 -4.17
C ALA A 17 0.32 -15.46 -3.79
N ARG A 18 1.18 -14.64 -3.21
CA ARG A 18 0.81 -13.34 -2.61
C ARG A 18 1.35 -12.12 -3.34
N TRP A 19 2.28 -12.28 -4.27
CA TRP A 19 2.93 -11.16 -4.96
C TRP A 19 1.95 -10.14 -5.52
N SER A 20 0.98 -10.59 -6.29
CA SER A 20 0.00 -9.69 -6.94
C SER A 20 -0.80 -8.87 -5.94
N ALA A 21 -1.30 -9.50 -4.86
CA ALA A 21 -2.06 -8.82 -3.82
C ALA A 21 -1.20 -7.84 -3.02
N LEU A 22 0.04 -8.23 -2.67
CA LEU A 22 0.98 -7.38 -1.95
C LEU A 22 1.49 -6.23 -2.80
N PHE A 23 1.68 -6.46 -4.10
CA PHE A 23 2.04 -5.40 -5.05
C PHE A 23 0.92 -4.36 -5.17
N HIS A 24 -0.32 -4.81 -5.28
CA HIS A 24 -1.46 -3.90 -5.32
C HIS A 24 -1.60 -3.11 -4.01
N LEU A 25 -1.43 -3.75 -2.86
CA LEU A 25 -1.38 -3.05 -1.57
C LEU A 25 -0.27 -1.99 -1.55
N SER A 26 0.92 -2.34 -2.02
CA SER A 26 2.06 -1.41 -2.11
C SER A 26 1.72 -0.19 -2.98
N ARG A 27 1.07 -0.40 -4.13
CA ARG A 27 0.62 0.68 -5.02
C ARG A 27 -0.34 1.64 -4.32
N LEU A 28 -1.33 1.11 -3.63
CA LEU A 28 -2.29 1.94 -2.88
C LEU A 28 -1.59 2.76 -1.78
N LEU A 29 -0.63 2.16 -1.07
CA LEU A 29 0.12 2.82 0.01
C LEU A 29 1.02 3.97 -0.50
N VAL A 30 1.51 3.89 -1.73
CA VAL A 30 2.36 4.94 -2.34
C VAL A 30 1.61 5.85 -3.31
N GLY A 31 0.28 5.72 -3.42
CA GLY A 31 -0.56 6.57 -4.27
C GLY A 31 -0.42 6.27 -5.77
N GLY A 32 -0.31 4.99 -6.15
CA GLY A 32 -0.32 4.52 -7.53
C GLY A 32 1.06 4.47 -8.22
N ASP A 33 2.10 5.00 -7.61
CA ASP A 33 3.47 4.99 -8.15
C ASP A 33 4.01 3.55 -8.25
N ARG A 34 4.12 3.06 -9.48
CA ARG A 34 4.51 1.67 -9.75
C ARG A 34 5.93 1.37 -9.29
N HIS A 35 6.90 2.21 -9.64
CA HIS A 35 8.31 1.97 -9.31
C HIS A 35 8.53 1.98 -7.80
N ARG A 36 7.92 2.93 -7.10
CA ARG A 36 7.97 2.96 -5.63
C ARG A 36 7.29 1.77 -4.99
N ALA A 37 6.19 1.28 -5.58
CA ALA A 37 5.52 0.08 -5.10
C ALA A 37 6.39 -1.17 -5.28
N GLU A 38 7.07 -1.30 -6.41
CA GLU A 38 8.02 -2.40 -6.68
C GLU A 38 9.17 -2.37 -5.68
N ASP A 39 9.83 -1.24 -5.50
CA ASP A 39 10.94 -1.07 -4.54
C ASP A 39 10.50 -1.41 -3.12
N LEU A 40 9.33 -0.89 -2.72
CA LEU A 40 8.75 -1.12 -1.40
C LEU A 40 8.49 -2.61 -1.14
N LEU A 41 7.95 -3.30 -2.14
CA LEU A 41 7.64 -4.73 -2.03
C LEU A 41 8.92 -5.57 -2.03
N GLN A 42 9.89 -5.28 -2.88
CA GLN A 42 11.18 -5.97 -2.90
C GLN A 42 11.90 -5.85 -1.56
N ASP A 43 11.99 -4.66 -0.99
CA ASP A 43 12.56 -4.43 0.34
C ASP A 43 11.82 -5.22 1.43
N ALA A 44 10.50 -5.31 1.33
CA ALA A 44 9.69 -6.08 2.27
C ALA A 44 9.95 -7.59 2.13
N MET A 45 10.13 -8.10 0.91
CA MET A 45 10.44 -9.51 0.67
C MET A 45 11.83 -9.88 1.20
N VAL A 46 12.83 -9.01 1.03
CA VAL A 46 14.15 -9.22 1.63
C VAL A 46 14.07 -9.33 3.15
N LYS A 47 13.33 -8.45 3.81
CA LYS A 47 13.12 -8.50 5.26
C LYS A 47 12.36 -9.75 5.69
N LEU A 48 11.35 -10.14 4.92
CA LEU A 48 10.59 -11.37 5.17
C LEU A 48 11.51 -12.59 5.12
N TRP A 49 12.41 -12.68 4.13
CA TRP A 49 13.34 -13.79 3.99
C TRP A 49 14.19 -14.01 5.25
N PHE A 50 14.69 -12.95 5.85
CA PHE A 50 15.51 -13.05 7.08
C PHE A 50 14.73 -13.57 8.29
N VAL A 51 13.43 -13.30 8.37
CA VAL A 51 12.58 -13.74 9.48
C VAL A 51 11.75 -14.97 9.16
N TRP A 52 11.77 -15.43 7.90
CA TRP A 52 10.94 -16.51 7.38
C TRP A 52 10.90 -17.76 8.27
N PRO A 53 12.04 -18.29 8.78
CA PRO A 53 12.03 -19.49 9.62
C PRO A 53 11.20 -19.37 10.90
N ARG A 54 10.93 -18.13 11.33
CA ARG A 54 10.21 -17.88 12.58
C ARG A 54 8.73 -17.61 12.38
N ILE A 55 8.35 -17.14 11.18
CA ILE A 55 6.98 -16.65 10.95
C ILE A 55 6.24 -17.36 9.82
N ALA A 56 6.88 -18.29 9.12
CA ALA A 56 6.30 -18.98 7.97
C ALA A 56 4.95 -19.67 8.29
N GLU A 57 4.82 -20.24 9.48
CA GLU A 57 3.62 -20.92 9.94
C GLU A 57 2.67 -20.05 10.76
N GLU A 58 3.10 -18.83 11.14
CA GLU A 58 2.29 -17.96 11.99
C GLU A 58 1.48 -16.96 11.15
N ALA A 59 2.10 -15.89 10.70
CA ALA A 59 1.39 -14.82 9.98
C ALA A 59 2.32 -14.01 9.06
N PRO A 60 2.95 -14.61 8.04
CA PRO A 60 3.89 -13.91 7.17
C PRO A 60 3.27 -12.72 6.45
N GLU A 61 2.01 -12.81 6.05
CA GLU A 61 1.29 -11.71 5.40
C GLU A 61 1.07 -10.50 6.33
N ALA A 62 0.74 -10.74 7.60
CA ALA A 62 0.60 -9.68 8.60
C ALA A 62 1.94 -8.96 8.86
N TYR A 63 3.05 -9.70 8.87
CA TYR A 63 4.38 -9.14 8.96
C TYR A 63 4.71 -8.24 7.76
N VAL A 64 4.52 -8.74 6.54
CA VAL A 64 4.76 -7.97 5.31
C VAL A 64 3.91 -6.69 5.30
N ARG A 65 2.64 -6.78 5.66
CA ARG A 65 1.75 -5.62 5.75
C ARG A 65 2.32 -4.52 6.67
N LYS A 66 2.80 -4.89 7.86
CA LYS A 66 3.45 -3.94 8.79
C LYS A 66 4.71 -3.32 8.18
N VAL A 67 5.53 -4.13 7.52
CA VAL A 67 6.77 -3.65 6.86
C VAL A 67 6.43 -2.65 5.76
N LEU A 68 5.48 -2.96 4.88
CA LEU A 68 5.05 -2.09 3.78
C LEU A 68 4.52 -0.74 4.30
N VAL A 69 3.62 -0.76 5.27
CA VAL A 69 3.03 0.46 5.84
C VAL A 69 4.10 1.35 6.48
N ARG A 70 5.00 0.77 7.28
CA ARG A 70 6.08 1.51 7.93
C ARG A 70 7.08 2.09 6.93
N ALA A 71 7.41 1.35 5.88
CA ALA A 71 8.31 1.81 4.84
C ALA A 71 7.66 2.91 3.98
N ALA A 72 6.39 2.81 3.63
CA ALA A 72 5.63 3.85 2.93
C ALA A 72 5.57 5.16 3.74
N ALA A 73 5.33 5.08 5.06
CA ALA A 73 5.33 6.23 5.95
C ALA A 73 6.70 6.91 6.04
N ARG A 74 7.79 6.13 6.12
CA ARG A 74 9.17 6.68 6.12
C ARG A 74 9.53 7.35 4.80
N SER A 75 9.17 6.75 3.68
CA SER A 75 9.39 7.32 2.35
C SER A 75 8.67 8.65 2.18
N ALA A 76 7.42 8.75 2.65
CA ALA A 76 6.67 10.01 2.63
C ALA A 76 7.33 11.10 3.49
N ARG A 77 7.90 10.74 4.65
CA ARG A 77 8.60 11.67 5.55
C ARG A 77 9.89 12.21 4.93
N ARG A 78 10.69 11.37 4.26
CA ARG A 78 11.91 11.79 3.56
C ARG A 78 11.61 12.80 2.46
N ARG A 79 10.54 12.62 1.70
CA ARG A 79 10.10 13.55 0.64
C ARG A 79 9.74 14.93 1.20
N TRP A 80 9.15 14.98 2.39
CA TRP A 80 8.86 16.25 3.06
C TRP A 80 10.13 17.04 3.45
N TRP A 81 11.23 16.34 3.77
CA TRP A 81 12.48 16.95 4.26
C TRP A 81 13.48 17.34 3.17
N GLY A 82 13.16 17.28 1.88
CA GLY A 82 14.01 17.86 0.85
C GLY A 82 14.42 17.00 -0.33
N GLU A 83 13.97 15.77 -0.45
CA GLU A 83 14.04 15.09 -1.73
C GLU A 83 12.91 15.62 -2.62
N ARG A 84 13.27 16.42 -3.63
CA ARG A 84 12.33 16.88 -4.65
C ARG A 84 11.65 15.65 -5.25
N PRO A 85 10.28 15.64 -5.35
CA PRO A 85 9.63 14.65 -6.16
C PRO A 85 10.19 14.78 -7.57
N VAL A 86 10.77 13.70 -8.09
CA VAL A 86 10.84 13.55 -9.54
C VAL A 86 9.38 13.57 -9.98
N GLU A 87 9.03 14.57 -10.76
CA GLU A 87 7.72 14.72 -11.35
C GLU A 87 7.52 13.48 -12.25
N GLN A 88 6.96 12.44 -11.66
CA GLN A 88 6.59 11.27 -12.44
C GLN A 88 5.36 11.68 -13.21
N LEU A 89 5.54 11.81 -14.52
CA LEU A 89 4.40 11.80 -15.43
C LEU A 89 3.55 10.57 -15.05
N PRO A 90 2.23 10.75 -14.87
CA PRO A 90 1.35 9.60 -14.74
C PRO A 90 1.66 8.67 -15.90
N ASP A 91 1.85 7.37 -15.62
CA ASP A 91 1.87 6.35 -16.66
C ASP A 91 0.57 6.52 -17.46
N LEU A 92 0.69 7.17 -18.61
CA LEU A 92 -0.43 7.25 -19.55
C LEU A 92 -0.78 5.82 -19.89
N PRO A 93 -2.05 5.40 -19.71
CA PRO A 93 -2.48 4.11 -20.17
C PRO A 93 -2.13 4.01 -21.64
N GLY A 94 -1.38 2.94 -22.01
CA GLY A 94 -1.06 2.69 -23.40
C GLY A 94 -2.31 2.79 -24.28
N THR A 95 -2.17 3.21 -25.52
CA THR A 95 -3.23 3.42 -26.50
C THR A 95 -3.95 2.11 -26.86
N GLY A 96 -4.60 1.49 -25.90
CA GLY A 96 -5.49 0.35 -26.01
C GLY A 96 -6.83 0.73 -25.37
N ASP A 97 -7.87 0.04 -25.74
CA ASP A 97 -9.23 0.24 -25.21
C ASP A 97 -9.21 0.16 -23.67
N VAL A 98 -9.09 1.33 -23.04
CA VAL A 98 -8.93 1.44 -21.59
C VAL A 98 -10.29 1.17 -20.95
N SER A 99 -10.45 0.01 -20.32
CA SER A 99 -11.70 -0.33 -19.66
C SER A 99 -12.04 0.70 -18.57
N ALA A 100 -13.33 0.97 -18.37
CA ALA A 100 -13.82 1.87 -17.32
C ALA A 100 -13.23 1.51 -15.94
N ALA A 101 -12.99 0.23 -15.67
CA ALA A 101 -12.37 -0.25 -14.43
C ALA A 101 -10.91 0.24 -14.26
N VAL A 102 -10.15 0.37 -15.33
CA VAL A 102 -8.75 0.89 -15.29
C VAL A 102 -8.78 2.38 -15.00
N VAL A 103 -9.69 3.13 -15.63
CA VAL A 103 -9.85 4.56 -15.38
C VAL A 103 -10.24 4.82 -13.94
N GLU A 104 -11.23 4.11 -13.41
CA GLU A 104 -11.66 4.25 -12.00
C GLU A 104 -10.54 3.91 -11.01
N ARG A 105 -9.75 2.88 -11.29
CA ARG A 105 -8.58 2.53 -10.47
C ARG A 105 -7.55 3.65 -10.47
N SER A 106 -7.21 4.20 -11.63
CA SER A 106 -6.26 5.30 -11.76
C SER A 106 -6.75 6.56 -11.03
N ARG A 107 -8.04 6.85 -11.06
CA ARG A 107 -8.66 7.96 -10.32
C ARG A 107 -8.55 7.78 -8.81
N LEU A 108 -8.83 6.57 -8.32
CA LEU A 108 -8.69 6.25 -6.89
C LEU A 108 -7.24 6.38 -6.44
N GLU A 109 -6.29 5.84 -7.19
CA GLU A 109 -4.86 5.94 -6.89
C GLU A 109 -4.39 7.40 -6.85
N ALA A 110 -4.81 8.22 -7.81
CA ALA A 110 -4.51 9.65 -7.84
C ALA A 110 -5.12 10.42 -6.65
N ALA A 111 -6.33 10.06 -6.22
CA ALA A 111 -6.95 10.64 -5.05
C ALA A 111 -6.22 10.19 -3.76
N LEU A 112 -5.86 8.91 -3.64
CA LEU A 112 -5.07 8.39 -2.52
C LEU A 112 -3.69 9.07 -2.43
N ALA A 113 -3.06 9.40 -3.55
CA ALA A 113 -1.78 10.12 -3.58
C ALA A 113 -1.85 11.48 -2.89
N GLN A 114 -3.00 12.13 -2.89
CA GLN A 114 -3.23 13.43 -2.26
C GLN A 114 -3.53 13.37 -0.76
N LEU A 115 -3.69 12.18 -0.19
CA LEU A 115 -3.85 12.02 1.25
C LEU A 115 -2.50 12.05 1.97
N PRO A 116 -2.44 12.61 3.20
CA PRO A 116 -1.31 12.39 4.09
C PRO A 116 -1.07 10.88 4.28
N ALA A 117 0.19 10.45 4.35
CA ALA A 117 0.56 9.04 4.34
C ALA A 117 -0.15 8.19 5.42
N ARG A 118 -0.33 8.72 6.63
CA ARG A 118 -1.03 8.01 7.71
C ARG A 118 -2.54 7.89 7.47
N GLN A 119 -3.17 8.90 6.88
CA GLN A 119 -4.58 8.84 6.50
C GLN A 119 -4.78 7.83 5.35
N ARG A 120 -3.91 7.88 4.35
CA ARG A 120 -3.90 6.92 3.23
C ARG A 120 -3.76 5.49 3.76
N ALA A 121 -2.76 5.22 4.59
CA ALA A 121 -2.54 3.91 5.17
C ALA A 121 -3.76 3.43 5.99
N ALA A 122 -4.34 4.29 6.83
CA ALA A 122 -5.53 3.95 7.61
C ALA A 122 -6.72 3.57 6.73
N VAL A 123 -6.98 4.33 5.67
CA VAL A 123 -8.06 4.05 4.70
C VAL A 123 -7.80 2.72 3.98
N VAL A 124 -6.59 2.52 3.45
CA VAL A 124 -6.23 1.29 2.73
C VAL A 124 -6.34 0.07 3.64
N LEU A 125 -5.83 0.14 4.86
CA LEU A 125 -5.91 -0.96 5.82
C LEU A 125 -7.35 -1.25 6.24
N ARG A 126 -8.16 -0.23 6.47
CA ARG A 126 -9.54 -0.39 6.93
C ARG A 126 -10.47 -0.92 5.86
N TYR A 127 -10.39 -0.37 4.64
CA TYR A 127 -11.38 -0.62 3.59
C TYR A 127 -10.91 -1.55 2.47
N TYR A 128 -9.63 -1.59 2.16
CA TYR A 128 -9.09 -2.52 1.17
C TYR A 128 -8.62 -3.83 1.80
N GLN A 129 -7.99 -3.78 2.98
CA GLN A 129 -7.53 -4.96 3.72
C GLN A 129 -8.58 -5.48 4.73
N ASP A 130 -9.69 -4.79 4.86
CA ASP A 130 -10.81 -5.14 5.75
C ASP A 130 -10.40 -5.39 7.22
N LEU A 131 -9.42 -4.62 7.70
CA LEU A 131 -8.95 -4.71 9.08
C LEU A 131 -9.88 -3.96 10.04
N SER A 132 -10.02 -4.48 11.26
CA SER A 132 -10.68 -3.76 12.34
C SER A 132 -9.89 -2.52 12.76
N GLU A 133 -10.52 -1.55 13.42
CA GLU A 133 -9.85 -0.35 13.94
C GLU A 133 -8.67 -0.69 14.86
N ARG A 134 -8.81 -1.74 15.67
CA ARG A 134 -7.74 -2.24 16.55
C ARG A 134 -6.55 -2.76 15.72
N GLN A 135 -6.79 -3.56 14.71
CA GLN A 135 -5.75 -4.08 13.82
C GLN A 135 -5.06 -2.95 13.04
N VAL A 136 -5.82 -1.97 12.57
CA VAL A 136 -5.25 -0.76 11.93
C VAL A 136 -4.34 -0.01 12.89
N ALA A 137 -4.78 0.19 14.14
CA ALA A 137 -3.98 0.84 15.18
C ALA A 137 -2.67 0.08 15.47
N GLU A 138 -2.72 -1.24 15.55
CA GLU A 138 -1.53 -2.09 15.72
C GLU A 138 -0.53 -1.94 14.56
N VAL A 139 -1.03 -1.97 13.31
CA VAL A 139 -0.17 -1.80 12.12
C VAL A 139 0.45 -0.41 12.07
N LEU A 140 -0.33 0.64 12.36
CA LEU A 140 0.12 2.03 12.38
C LEU A 140 0.98 2.38 13.60
N GLY A 141 0.94 1.55 14.65
CA GLY A 141 1.65 1.81 15.90
C GLY A 141 1.10 3.05 16.64
N CYS A 142 -0.23 3.19 16.69
CA CYS A 142 -0.91 4.33 17.33
C CYS A 142 -2.14 3.87 18.13
N PRO A 143 -2.70 4.74 19.02
CA PRO A 143 -3.95 4.44 19.71
C PRO A 143 -5.12 4.21 18.74
N VAL A 144 -6.11 3.39 19.14
CA VAL A 144 -7.28 3.07 18.30
C VAL A 144 -8.06 4.32 17.90
N GLY A 145 -8.24 5.27 18.81
CA GLY A 145 -8.89 6.56 18.50
C GLY A 145 -8.15 7.36 17.43
N THR A 146 -6.82 7.32 17.42
CA THR A 146 -5.99 7.96 16.40
C THR A 146 -6.14 7.27 15.05
N ALA A 147 -6.13 5.93 15.02
CA ALA A 147 -6.35 5.16 13.80
C ALA A 147 -7.73 5.45 13.19
N ARG A 148 -8.78 5.48 14.03
CA ARG A 148 -10.14 5.88 13.63
C ARG A 148 -10.17 7.28 13.04
N SER A 149 -9.54 8.25 13.67
CA SER A 149 -9.47 9.63 13.17
C SER A 149 -8.74 9.72 11.83
N HIS A 150 -7.65 8.99 11.65
CA HIS A 150 -6.95 8.94 10.37
C HIS A 150 -7.83 8.36 9.25
N ALA A 151 -8.52 7.26 9.51
CA ALA A 151 -9.43 6.64 8.54
C ALA A 151 -10.60 7.58 8.18
N SER A 152 -11.25 8.17 9.18
CA SER A 152 -12.38 9.08 9.00
C SER A 152 -12.00 10.32 8.17
N ARG A 153 -10.89 10.98 8.52
CA ARG A 153 -10.39 12.15 7.77
C ARG A 153 -9.97 11.77 6.35
N GLY A 154 -9.33 10.60 6.19
CA GLY A 154 -8.95 10.09 4.88
C GLY A 154 -10.16 9.85 3.98
N VAL A 155 -11.21 9.20 4.48
CA VAL A 155 -12.47 8.98 3.74
C VAL A 155 -13.13 10.30 3.37
N ALA A 156 -13.22 11.25 4.31
CA ALA A 156 -13.82 12.57 4.04
C ALA A 156 -13.07 13.31 2.93
N ARG A 157 -11.73 13.24 2.94
CA ARG A 157 -10.90 13.85 1.90
C ARG A 157 -11.06 13.15 0.54
N LEU A 158 -11.07 11.81 0.52
CA LEU A 158 -11.31 11.04 -0.71
C LEU A 158 -12.66 11.38 -1.34
N ARG A 159 -13.72 11.44 -0.54
CA ARG A 159 -15.06 11.82 -1.04
C ARG A 159 -15.02 13.15 -1.76
N ARG A 160 -14.38 14.17 -1.20
CA ARG A 160 -14.24 15.47 -1.86
C ARG A 160 -13.48 15.35 -3.17
N LEU A 161 -12.29 14.73 -3.15
CA LEU A 161 -11.45 14.58 -4.35
C LEU A 161 -12.12 13.79 -5.47
N LEU A 162 -12.97 12.83 -5.14
CA LEU A 162 -13.69 12.03 -6.12
C LEU A 162 -14.99 12.71 -6.59
N SER A 163 -15.62 13.55 -5.76
CA SER A 163 -16.83 14.31 -6.11
C SER A 163 -16.53 15.49 -7.03
N ASP A 164 -15.43 16.19 -6.81
CA ASP A 164 -15.03 17.36 -7.63
C ASP A 164 -14.77 17.03 -9.11
N VAL A 165 -14.65 15.72 -9.43
CA VAL A 165 -14.47 15.23 -10.80
C VAL A 165 -15.81 14.85 -11.47
N ILE A 166 -16.90 14.79 -10.72
CA ILE A 166 -18.23 14.37 -11.23
C ILE A 166 -19.08 15.57 -11.65
N GLU A 167 -18.70 16.81 -11.34
CA GLU A 167 -19.42 17.96 -11.89
C GLU A 167 -19.07 18.13 -13.38
N PRO A 168 -20.04 17.92 -14.30
CA PRO A 168 -19.83 18.31 -15.67
C PRO A 168 -19.75 19.84 -15.70
N VAL A 169 -18.71 20.33 -16.37
CA VAL A 169 -18.62 21.75 -16.74
C VAL A 169 -19.94 22.11 -17.46
N GLY A 170 -20.77 22.87 -16.77
CA GLY A 170 -21.98 23.45 -17.34
C GLY A 170 -21.65 24.55 -18.33
#